data_4a833047d32ad05801c7f9c30c650f5a
#
_entry.id   4a833047d32ad05801c7f9c30c650f5a
#
_cell.length_a   1.000
_cell.length_b   1.000
_cell.length_c   1.000
_cell.angle_alpha   90.00
_cell.angle_beta   90.00
_cell.angle_gamma   90.00
#
_symmetry.space_group_name_H-M   'P 1'
#
loop_
_entity.id
_entity.type
_entity.pdbx_description
1 polymer ?
#
loop_
_entity_poly.entity_id
_entity_poly.type
_entity_poly.pdbx_seq_one_letter_code
_entity_poly.pdbx_strand_id
1 'polypeptide(L)'
;MKYLSVKEVALIWNTSERSVRNYCAVGRVPGAFLTGKTWNIPENAETPERSNKSKPAPQTLLDILKEEKRSQTHGGIYHKIQIELTYNSNHIEGSRLTHDQTRYIFETNTIGITDEGVRVDDIIETATHFRCIDEIIESAKSQLSEKFIKHLHFILKTGTSDAKKDWFAVGDYKKLPNEVGGMETSLPEYVSRDMKKLLADYNSKENVTLEDIIDFHVQFERIHPFQDGNGRVGRLIMFKECLKHGIVPFIIEDKIKMFYYRGLKEWNQEKGYLTDTCLSAQDTFKKYLDYFRIDYGEEK
;
A
#
# COMPACT_ATOMS: atom_id res chain seq x y z
N MET A 1 55.74 23.18 -10.48
CA MET A 1 54.33 23.09 -10.89
C MET A 1 53.70 24.42 -10.50
N LYS A 2 53.04 25.09 -11.43
CA LYS A 2 52.36 26.37 -11.14
C LYS A 2 50.95 26.11 -10.67
N TYR A 3 50.52 26.85 -9.66
CA TYR A 3 49.19 26.71 -9.06
C TYR A 3 48.40 28.00 -9.25
N LEU A 4 47.12 27.84 -9.46
CA LEU A 4 46.16 28.91 -9.66
C LEU A 4 45.25 29.06 -8.46
N SER A 5 44.75 30.27 -8.25
CA SER A 5 43.73 30.56 -7.26
C SER A 5 42.33 30.11 -7.74
N VAL A 6 41.40 29.95 -6.79
CA VAL A 6 39.98 29.66 -7.11
C VAL A 6 39.40 30.65 -8.09
N LYS A 7 39.75 31.93 -7.99
CA LYS A 7 39.24 32.99 -8.84
C LYS A 7 39.74 32.84 -10.30
N GLU A 8 41.01 32.50 -10.48
CA GLU A 8 41.60 32.28 -11.80
C GLU A 8 41.00 31.03 -12.48
N VAL A 9 40.90 29.95 -11.73
CA VAL A 9 40.30 28.70 -12.21
C VAL A 9 38.81 28.86 -12.52
N ALA A 10 38.06 29.65 -11.74
CA ALA A 10 36.66 29.95 -12.03
C ALA A 10 36.47 30.66 -13.37
N LEU A 11 37.39 31.55 -13.74
CA LEU A 11 37.41 32.22 -15.05
C LEU A 11 37.74 31.24 -16.19
N ILE A 12 38.75 30.40 -16.02
CA ILE A 12 39.17 29.41 -17.03
C ILE A 12 38.09 28.38 -17.27
N TRP A 13 37.43 27.89 -16.21
CA TRP A 13 36.40 26.86 -16.31
C TRP A 13 34.99 27.45 -16.62
N ASN A 14 34.87 28.76 -16.76
CA ASN A 14 33.60 29.45 -16.94
C ASN A 14 32.52 29.00 -15.90
N THR A 15 32.89 29.03 -14.62
CA THR A 15 32.04 28.59 -13.49
C THR A 15 32.16 29.53 -12.29
N SER A 16 31.36 29.33 -11.26
CA SER A 16 31.44 30.14 -10.05
C SER A 16 32.60 29.70 -9.16
N GLU A 17 33.22 30.64 -8.43
CA GLU A 17 34.22 30.33 -7.40
C GLU A 17 33.71 29.32 -6.36
N ARG A 18 32.40 29.37 -6.04
CA ARG A 18 31.77 28.42 -5.13
C ARG A 18 31.82 26.99 -5.68
N SER A 19 31.58 26.81 -6.98
CA SER A 19 31.67 25.51 -7.66
C SER A 19 33.09 24.97 -7.63
N VAL A 20 34.09 25.82 -7.91
CA VAL A 20 35.52 25.43 -7.86
C VAL A 20 35.90 24.97 -6.45
N ARG A 21 35.55 25.75 -5.41
CA ARG A 21 35.81 25.35 -3.99
C ARG A 21 35.15 24.03 -3.67
N ASN A 22 33.91 23.81 -4.14
CA ASN A 22 33.18 22.56 -3.91
C ASN A 22 33.88 21.37 -4.59
N TYR A 23 34.32 21.51 -5.84
CA TYR A 23 35.06 20.45 -6.55
C TYR A 23 36.34 20.08 -5.85
N CYS A 24 37.10 21.08 -5.35
CA CYS A 24 38.30 20.84 -4.56
C CYS A 24 37.99 20.16 -3.22
N ALA A 25 36.99 20.63 -2.49
CA ALA A 25 36.61 20.09 -1.17
C ALA A 25 36.17 18.64 -1.21
N VAL A 26 35.50 18.19 -2.32
CA VAL A 26 35.09 16.81 -2.52
C VAL A 26 36.09 15.95 -3.28
N GLY A 27 37.35 16.46 -3.47
CA GLY A 27 38.46 15.70 -4.06
C GLY A 27 38.37 15.45 -5.56
N ARG A 28 37.50 16.20 -6.28
CA ARG A 28 37.30 16.03 -7.74
C ARG A 28 38.33 16.76 -8.60
N VAL A 29 39.28 17.48 -7.98
CA VAL A 29 40.37 18.17 -8.67
C VAL A 29 41.68 17.54 -8.18
N PRO A 30 42.25 16.59 -8.94
CA PRO A 30 43.47 15.92 -8.56
C PRO A 30 44.62 16.95 -8.37
N GLY A 31 45.37 16.81 -7.27
CA GLY A 31 46.50 17.69 -6.97
C GLY A 31 46.13 19.06 -6.38
N ALA A 32 44.85 19.36 -6.19
CA ALA A 32 44.45 20.58 -5.47
C ALA A 32 44.61 20.35 -3.94
N PHE A 33 45.16 21.37 -3.26
CA PHE A 33 45.38 21.35 -1.80
C PHE A 33 45.06 22.69 -1.17
N LEU A 34 44.75 22.67 0.12
CA LEU A 34 44.40 23.85 0.90
C LEU A 34 45.59 24.35 1.70
N THR A 35 45.91 25.65 1.56
CA THR A 35 46.89 26.34 2.43
C THR A 35 46.17 27.43 3.21
N GLY A 36 46.00 27.22 4.52
CA GLY A 36 45.17 28.10 5.32
C GLY A 36 43.70 28.07 4.86
N LYS A 37 43.21 29.17 4.29
CA LYS A 37 41.85 29.28 3.74
C LYS A 37 41.80 29.33 2.21
N THR A 38 42.97 29.12 1.53
CA THR A 38 43.10 29.29 0.08
C THR A 38 43.40 27.95 -0.57
N TRP A 39 42.59 27.61 -1.59
CA TRP A 39 42.84 26.46 -2.45
C TRP A 39 43.94 26.81 -3.48
N ASN A 40 44.90 25.92 -3.63
CA ASN A 40 45.92 25.91 -4.68
C ASN A 40 45.57 24.82 -5.68
N ILE A 41 45.30 25.18 -6.90
CA ILE A 41 44.82 24.29 -7.94
C ILE A 41 45.88 24.19 -9.04
N PRO A 42 46.28 22.99 -9.47
CA PRO A 42 47.27 22.87 -10.55
C PRO A 42 46.79 23.60 -11.83
N GLU A 43 47.68 24.30 -12.49
CA GLU A 43 47.39 25.07 -13.72
C GLU A 43 46.81 24.15 -14.84
N ASN A 44 47.20 22.89 -14.86
CA ASN A 44 46.74 21.88 -15.81
C ASN A 44 45.49 21.09 -15.34
N ALA A 45 44.82 21.53 -14.27
CA ALA A 45 43.62 20.87 -13.80
C ALA A 45 42.47 21.08 -14.78
N GLU A 46 41.82 19.99 -15.16
CA GLU A 46 40.65 20.02 -16.05
C GLU A 46 39.37 20.27 -15.24
N THR A 47 38.38 20.88 -15.91
CA THR A 47 37.05 21.07 -15.32
C THR A 47 36.42 19.71 -15.02
N PRO A 48 36.10 19.39 -13.74
CA PRO A 48 35.43 18.14 -13.44
C PRO A 48 34.07 18.08 -14.18
N GLU A 49 33.79 16.99 -14.87
CA GLU A 49 32.50 16.77 -15.49
C GLU A 49 31.39 17.02 -14.46
N ARG A 50 30.34 17.74 -14.85
CA ARG A 50 29.15 17.82 -13.99
C ARG A 50 28.66 16.40 -13.76
N SER A 51 28.70 15.90 -12.56
CA SER A 51 27.96 14.68 -12.25
C SER A 51 26.49 14.98 -12.54
N ASN A 52 25.98 14.54 -13.68
CA ASN A 52 24.57 14.35 -13.86
C ASN A 52 24.17 13.24 -12.88
N LYS A 53 23.99 13.60 -11.61
CA LYS A 53 23.07 12.82 -10.77
C LYS A 53 21.76 13.02 -11.50
N SER A 54 21.37 12.06 -12.32
CA SER A 54 19.98 11.92 -12.76
C SER A 54 19.13 12.17 -11.51
N LYS A 55 18.18 13.10 -11.59
CA LYS A 55 17.20 13.22 -10.50
C LYS A 55 16.72 11.80 -10.24
N PRO A 56 16.73 11.31 -9.00
CA PRO A 56 16.17 9.99 -8.72
C PRO A 56 14.80 9.96 -9.39
N ALA A 57 14.48 8.85 -10.05
CA ALA A 57 13.14 8.66 -10.62
C ALA A 57 12.10 8.99 -9.53
N PRO A 58 10.99 9.64 -9.87
CA PRO A 58 9.95 9.92 -8.89
C PRO A 58 9.58 8.61 -8.19
N GLN A 59 9.61 8.61 -6.86
CA GLN A 59 9.24 7.44 -6.08
C GLN A 59 7.73 7.19 -6.23
N THR A 60 7.36 5.96 -6.55
CA THR A 60 5.95 5.55 -6.55
C THR A 60 5.41 5.47 -5.12
N LEU A 61 4.09 5.53 -4.95
CA LEU A 61 3.47 5.28 -3.64
C LEU A 61 3.97 3.95 -3.01
N LEU A 62 4.10 2.90 -3.83
CA LEU A 62 4.60 1.60 -3.36
C LEU A 62 6.03 1.68 -2.82
N ASP A 63 6.91 2.45 -3.50
CA ASP A 63 8.30 2.62 -3.05
C ASP A 63 8.35 3.35 -1.71
N ILE A 64 7.52 4.37 -1.55
CA ILE A 64 7.39 5.14 -0.29
C ILE A 64 6.87 4.24 0.84
N LEU A 65 5.82 3.46 0.59
CA LEU A 65 5.27 2.53 1.59
C LEU A 65 6.31 1.51 2.06
N LYS A 66 7.08 0.93 1.13
CA LYS A 66 8.16 -0.01 1.48
C LYS A 66 9.28 0.65 2.27
N GLU A 67 9.67 1.87 1.91
CA GLU A 67 10.70 2.60 2.61
C GLU A 67 10.25 3.02 4.02
N GLU A 68 9.04 3.55 4.19
CA GLU A 68 8.51 3.94 5.49
C GLU A 68 8.31 2.72 6.41
N LYS A 69 7.86 1.58 5.87
CA LYS A 69 7.79 0.32 6.60
C LYS A 69 9.17 -0.14 7.07
N ARG A 70 10.18 -0.14 6.18
CA ARG A 70 11.54 -0.56 6.48
C ARG A 70 12.22 0.33 7.52
N SER A 71 12.01 1.64 7.42
CA SER A 71 12.59 2.65 8.33
C SER A 71 11.80 2.84 9.61
N GLN A 72 10.64 2.18 9.73
CA GLN A 72 9.69 2.35 10.85
C GLN A 72 9.32 3.83 11.07
N THR A 73 9.09 4.55 9.98
CA THR A 73 8.74 5.98 10.02
C THR A 73 7.38 6.17 10.71
N HIS A 74 7.37 6.92 11.81
CA HIS A 74 6.15 7.29 12.50
C HIS A 74 5.46 8.47 11.79
N GLY A 75 4.12 8.41 11.68
CA GLY A 75 3.30 9.51 11.16
C GLY A 75 3.38 9.72 9.65
N GLY A 76 3.96 8.78 8.88
CA GLY A 76 3.98 8.77 7.42
C GLY A 76 2.70 8.18 6.81
N ILE A 77 2.69 8.07 5.47
CA ILE A 77 1.54 7.50 4.73
C ILE A 77 1.33 6.01 5.04
N TYR A 78 2.41 5.25 5.24
CA TYR A 78 2.31 3.85 5.67
C TYR A 78 1.60 3.72 7.02
N HIS A 79 1.99 4.53 8.02
CA HIS A 79 1.34 4.58 9.32
C HIS A 79 -0.17 4.92 9.19
N LYS A 80 -0.49 5.93 8.37
CA LYS A 80 -1.87 6.33 8.10
C LYS A 80 -2.68 5.20 7.49
N ILE A 81 -2.15 4.52 6.47
CA ILE A 81 -2.83 3.40 5.79
C ILE A 81 -3.05 2.24 6.75
N GLN A 82 -2.07 1.87 7.57
CA GLN A 82 -2.19 0.80 8.56
C GLN A 82 -3.43 1.02 9.45
N ILE A 83 -3.59 2.22 9.98
CA ILE A 83 -4.71 2.53 10.87
C ILE A 83 -6.03 2.61 10.10
N GLU A 84 -6.10 3.42 9.04
CA GLU A 84 -7.36 3.70 8.35
C GLU A 84 -7.92 2.48 7.62
N LEU A 85 -7.08 1.72 6.91
CA LEU A 85 -7.54 0.53 6.20
C LEU A 85 -7.98 -0.55 7.20
N THR A 86 -7.25 -0.73 8.29
CA THR A 86 -7.60 -1.73 9.31
C THR A 86 -8.88 -1.35 10.04
N TYR A 87 -8.97 -0.11 10.55
CA TYR A 87 -10.15 0.35 11.26
C TYR A 87 -11.41 0.19 10.40
N ASN A 88 -11.42 0.80 9.22
CA ASN A 88 -12.60 0.80 8.36
C ASN A 88 -12.96 -0.61 7.89
N SER A 89 -11.98 -1.41 7.45
CA SER A 89 -12.23 -2.76 6.94
C SER A 89 -12.80 -3.69 8.02
N ASN A 90 -12.32 -3.61 9.26
CA ASN A 90 -12.85 -4.40 10.37
C ASN A 90 -14.21 -3.87 10.86
N HIS A 91 -14.41 -2.55 10.85
CA HIS A 91 -15.67 -1.95 11.31
C HIS A 91 -16.84 -2.25 10.35
N ILE A 92 -16.58 -2.34 9.04
CA ILE A 92 -17.54 -2.83 8.04
C ILE A 92 -18.02 -4.26 8.40
N GLU A 93 -17.14 -5.10 8.92
CA GLU A 93 -17.44 -6.49 9.32
C GLU A 93 -17.93 -6.60 10.77
N GLY A 94 -18.23 -5.49 11.44
CA GLY A 94 -18.84 -5.46 12.75
C GLY A 94 -17.90 -5.47 13.95
N SER A 95 -16.61 -5.21 13.76
CA SER A 95 -15.70 -4.93 14.86
C SER A 95 -16.18 -3.71 15.66
N ARG A 96 -16.07 -3.77 16.97
CA ARG A 96 -16.47 -2.69 17.89
C ARG A 96 -15.29 -1.85 18.37
N LEU A 97 -14.07 -2.13 17.91
CA LEU A 97 -12.92 -1.31 18.26
C LEU A 97 -13.08 0.10 17.70
N THR A 98 -12.82 1.09 18.53
CA THR A 98 -12.79 2.49 18.09
C THR A 98 -11.55 2.75 17.23
N HIS A 99 -11.56 3.86 16.50
CA HIS A 99 -10.40 4.30 15.73
C HIS A 99 -9.16 4.48 16.62
N ASP A 100 -9.31 5.08 17.81
CA ASP A 100 -8.22 5.24 18.77
C ASP A 100 -7.71 3.90 19.30
N GLN A 101 -8.59 2.94 19.60
CA GLN A 101 -8.15 1.60 20.02
C GLN A 101 -7.37 0.89 18.89
N THR A 102 -7.82 0.99 17.64
CA THR A 102 -7.09 0.47 16.48
C THR A 102 -5.70 1.11 16.39
N ARG A 103 -5.62 2.43 16.55
CA ARG A 103 -4.36 3.17 16.57
C ARG A 103 -3.44 2.73 17.71
N TYR A 104 -3.95 2.58 18.94
CA TYR A 104 -3.15 2.16 20.09
C TYR A 104 -2.59 0.74 19.90
N ILE A 105 -3.37 -0.19 19.34
CA ILE A 105 -2.88 -1.53 19.03
C ILE A 105 -1.71 -1.44 18.05
N PHE A 106 -1.81 -0.61 17.01
CA PHE A 106 -0.73 -0.44 16.03
C PHE A 106 0.51 0.23 16.63
N GLU A 107 0.33 1.36 17.30
CA GLU A 107 1.44 2.20 17.77
C GLU A 107 2.15 1.65 19.00
N THR A 108 1.41 1.03 19.91
CA THR A 108 1.90 0.71 21.26
C THR A 108 1.71 -0.74 21.66
N ASN A 109 1.06 -1.55 20.81
CA ASN A 109 0.65 -2.91 21.14
C ASN A 109 -0.18 -3.01 22.44
N THR A 110 -0.97 -1.97 22.70
CA THR A 110 -1.88 -1.89 23.86
C THR A 110 -3.29 -1.57 23.42
N ILE A 111 -4.25 -1.76 24.31
CA ILE A 111 -5.64 -1.35 24.12
C ILE A 111 -6.07 -0.49 25.30
N GLY A 112 -6.72 0.64 25.06
CA GLY A 112 -7.31 1.44 26.12
C GLY A 112 -8.43 0.68 26.82
N ILE A 113 -8.47 0.74 28.13
CA ILE A 113 -9.56 0.17 28.93
C ILE A 113 -10.81 1.02 28.72
N THR A 114 -11.93 0.38 28.39
CA THR A 114 -13.26 0.98 28.33
C THR A 114 -14.18 0.25 29.32
N ASP A 115 -15.24 0.91 29.76
CA ASP A 115 -16.26 0.30 30.63
C ASP A 115 -17.02 -0.83 29.90
N GLU A 116 -17.01 -0.82 28.58
CA GLU A 116 -17.57 -1.87 27.74
C GLU A 116 -16.51 -2.93 27.41
N GLY A 117 -16.89 -4.19 27.54
CA GLY A 117 -16.01 -5.31 27.19
C GLY A 117 -15.63 -5.30 25.71
N VAL A 118 -14.34 -5.50 25.43
CA VAL A 118 -13.81 -5.64 24.06
C VAL A 118 -13.73 -7.12 23.71
N ARG A 119 -14.18 -7.50 22.51
CA ARG A 119 -14.06 -8.87 22.03
C ARG A 119 -12.59 -9.17 21.70
N VAL A 120 -12.11 -10.30 22.24
CA VAL A 120 -10.72 -10.73 21.99
C VAL A 120 -10.46 -10.95 20.49
N ASP A 121 -11.43 -11.49 19.76
CA ASP A 121 -11.31 -11.69 18.31
C ASP A 121 -11.15 -10.37 17.55
N ASP A 122 -11.84 -9.29 17.97
CA ASP A 122 -11.66 -7.97 17.35
C ASP A 122 -10.21 -7.47 17.51
N ILE A 123 -9.58 -7.73 18.65
CA ILE A 123 -8.16 -7.37 18.89
C ILE A 123 -7.24 -8.21 18.01
N ILE A 124 -7.46 -9.52 17.97
CA ILE A 124 -6.65 -10.45 17.17
C ILE A 124 -6.75 -10.09 15.68
N GLU A 125 -7.98 -9.95 15.17
CA GLU A 125 -8.22 -9.63 13.78
C GLU A 125 -7.67 -8.24 13.38
N THR A 126 -7.67 -7.27 14.30
CA THR A 126 -7.02 -5.98 14.10
C THR A 126 -5.50 -6.13 13.96
N ALA A 127 -4.88 -6.83 14.90
CA ALA A 127 -3.44 -7.06 14.87
C ALA A 127 -2.99 -7.89 13.65
N THR A 128 -3.78 -8.88 13.24
CA THR A 128 -3.49 -9.71 12.06
C THR A 128 -3.78 -8.96 10.75
N HIS A 129 -4.73 -8.03 10.74
CA HIS A 129 -5.00 -7.20 9.57
C HIS A 129 -3.83 -6.26 9.24
N PHE A 130 -3.16 -5.69 10.23
CA PHE A 130 -1.90 -4.95 10.00
C PHE A 130 -0.85 -5.82 9.30
N ARG A 131 -0.70 -7.08 9.70
CA ARG A 131 0.20 -8.03 9.05
C ARG A 131 -0.23 -8.34 7.61
N CYS A 132 -1.53 -8.41 7.35
CA CYS A 132 -2.03 -8.55 5.97
C CYS A 132 -1.67 -7.33 5.11
N ILE A 133 -1.74 -6.10 5.66
CA ILE A 133 -1.32 -4.90 4.93
C ILE A 133 0.18 -4.96 4.62
N ASP A 134 1.00 -5.41 5.56
CA ASP A 134 2.42 -5.62 5.32
C ASP A 134 2.67 -6.61 4.19
N GLU A 135 1.94 -7.71 4.17
CA GLU A 135 2.06 -8.75 3.14
C GLU A 135 1.65 -8.23 1.75
N ILE A 136 0.56 -7.46 1.65
CA ILE A 136 0.14 -6.89 0.35
C ILE A 136 1.11 -5.84 -0.17
N ILE A 137 1.79 -5.06 0.68
CA ILE A 137 2.82 -4.09 0.29
C ILE A 137 4.06 -4.83 -0.25
N GLU A 138 4.55 -5.83 0.47
CA GLU A 138 5.73 -6.59 0.06
C GLU A 138 5.50 -7.35 -1.26
N SER A 139 4.35 -8.00 -1.37
CA SER A 139 3.99 -8.81 -2.53
C SER A 139 3.24 -8.03 -3.62
N ALA A 140 3.16 -6.68 -3.53
CA ALA A 140 2.30 -5.89 -4.41
C ALA A 140 2.48 -6.20 -5.90
N LYS A 141 3.72 -6.39 -6.38
CA LYS A 141 4.02 -6.67 -7.79
C LYS A 141 3.76 -8.13 -8.22
N SER A 142 3.51 -9.03 -7.27
CA SER A 142 3.24 -10.44 -7.60
C SER A 142 1.85 -10.60 -8.23
N GLN A 143 1.71 -11.63 -9.07
CA GLN A 143 0.43 -12.02 -9.67
C GLN A 143 -0.49 -12.61 -8.58
N LEU A 144 -1.79 -12.36 -8.70
CA LEU A 144 -2.78 -12.98 -7.82
C LEU A 144 -2.81 -14.50 -8.04
N SER A 145 -2.88 -15.24 -6.95
CA SER A 145 -2.96 -16.71 -6.96
C SER A 145 -3.82 -17.21 -5.80
N GLU A 146 -4.39 -18.40 -5.93
CA GLU A 146 -5.10 -19.04 -4.83
C GLU A 146 -4.23 -19.15 -3.58
N LYS A 147 -2.95 -19.49 -3.75
CA LYS A 147 -1.99 -19.58 -2.64
C LYS A 147 -1.87 -18.27 -1.88
N PHE A 148 -1.75 -17.15 -2.59
CA PHE A 148 -1.65 -15.83 -1.97
C PHE A 148 -2.93 -15.44 -1.25
N ILE A 149 -4.09 -15.66 -1.87
CA ILE A 149 -5.41 -15.34 -1.29
C ILE A 149 -5.65 -16.17 -0.02
N LYS A 150 -5.37 -17.46 -0.08
CA LYS A 150 -5.43 -18.35 1.09
C LYS A 150 -4.45 -17.94 2.19
N HIS A 151 -3.26 -17.46 1.83
CA HIS A 151 -2.27 -16.97 2.78
C HIS A 151 -2.75 -15.71 3.50
N LEU A 152 -3.36 -14.75 2.81
CA LEU A 152 -3.98 -13.57 3.45
C LEU A 152 -5.06 -14.00 4.47
N HIS A 153 -5.94 -14.92 4.08
CA HIS A 153 -6.96 -15.44 4.97
C HIS A 153 -6.34 -16.18 6.18
N PHE A 154 -5.27 -16.94 5.95
CA PHE A 154 -4.51 -17.60 7.02
C PHE A 154 -3.98 -16.59 8.04
N ILE A 155 -3.32 -15.53 7.58
CA ILE A 155 -2.82 -14.46 8.47
C ILE A 155 -3.98 -13.84 9.23
N LEU A 156 -5.06 -13.47 8.55
CA LEU A 156 -6.19 -12.75 9.11
C LEU A 156 -6.89 -13.52 10.23
N LYS A 157 -7.12 -14.82 10.01
CA LYS A 157 -7.95 -15.66 10.93
C LYS A 157 -7.14 -16.48 11.92
N THR A 158 -5.81 -16.49 11.83
CA THR A 158 -4.98 -17.22 12.79
C THR A 158 -5.13 -16.67 14.21
N GLY A 159 -5.43 -17.53 15.15
CA GLY A 159 -5.55 -17.21 16.58
C GLY A 159 -6.95 -16.77 17.02
N THR A 160 -7.90 -16.58 16.12
CA THR A 160 -9.29 -16.26 16.46
C THR A 160 -10.01 -17.46 17.07
N SER A 161 -11.15 -17.21 17.71
CA SER A 161 -12.01 -18.28 18.24
C SER A 161 -12.53 -19.21 17.15
N ASP A 162 -12.75 -18.68 15.92
CA ASP A 162 -13.15 -19.47 14.76
C ASP A 162 -12.10 -20.50 14.36
N ALA A 163 -10.81 -20.17 14.48
CA ALA A 163 -9.71 -21.08 14.16
C ALA A 163 -9.70 -22.39 14.98
N LYS A 164 -10.45 -22.43 16.08
CA LYS A 164 -10.58 -23.61 16.96
C LYS A 164 -11.71 -24.55 16.55
N LYS A 165 -12.52 -24.15 15.55
CA LYS A 165 -13.68 -24.93 15.10
C LYS A 165 -13.26 -25.88 13.98
N ASP A 166 -13.57 -27.16 14.08
CA ASP A 166 -13.16 -28.20 13.11
C ASP A 166 -13.68 -27.97 11.69
N TRP A 167 -14.81 -27.28 11.58
CA TRP A 167 -15.43 -26.96 10.30
C TRP A 167 -14.91 -25.67 9.68
N PHE A 168 -14.14 -24.84 10.43
CA PHE A 168 -13.58 -23.59 9.95
C PHE A 168 -12.17 -23.82 9.40
N ALA A 169 -12.00 -23.64 8.09
CA ALA A 169 -10.72 -23.87 7.43
C ALA A 169 -9.91 -22.56 7.37
N VAL A 170 -9.00 -22.34 8.35
CA VAL A 170 -8.10 -21.19 8.34
C VAL A 170 -7.08 -21.33 7.21
N GLY A 171 -7.08 -20.37 6.29
CA GLY A 171 -6.19 -20.39 5.13
C GLY A 171 -6.59 -21.40 4.05
N ASP A 172 -7.83 -21.89 4.09
CA ASP A 172 -8.38 -22.74 3.05
C ASP A 172 -9.86 -22.41 2.79
N TYR A 173 -10.40 -22.93 1.70
CA TYR A 173 -11.77 -22.67 1.29
C TYR A 173 -12.79 -23.26 2.25
N LYS A 174 -13.96 -22.66 2.27
CA LYS A 174 -15.08 -23.06 3.15
C LYS A 174 -15.48 -24.52 2.95
N LYS A 175 -15.88 -25.13 4.06
CA LYS A 175 -16.39 -26.51 4.09
C LYS A 175 -17.93 -26.58 4.13
N LEU A 176 -18.57 -25.50 4.58
CA LEU A 176 -20.01 -25.41 4.70
C LEU A 176 -20.55 -24.32 3.77
N PRO A 177 -21.76 -24.50 3.21
CA PRO A 177 -22.45 -23.44 2.47
C PRO A 177 -22.64 -22.20 3.35
N ASN A 178 -22.57 -21.02 2.73
CA ASN A 178 -22.87 -19.75 3.37
C ASN A 178 -23.64 -18.83 2.42
N GLU A 179 -24.21 -17.80 2.98
CA GLU A 179 -24.93 -16.74 2.25
C GLU A 179 -24.32 -15.39 2.59
N VAL A 180 -24.46 -14.43 1.68
CA VAL A 180 -24.07 -13.05 1.91
C VAL A 180 -25.18 -12.12 1.46
N GLY A 181 -25.66 -11.25 2.36
CA GLY A 181 -26.72 -10.30 2.05
C GLY A 181 -28.02 -10.95 1.54
N GLY A 182 -28.33 -12.18 1.95
CA GLY A 182 -29.47 -12.96 1.51
C GLY A 182 -29.33 -13.56 0.10
N MET A 183 -28.11 -13.59 -0.44
CA MET A 183 -27.79 -14.25 -1.71
C MET A 183 -26.96 -15.51 -1.46
N GLU A 184 -27.31 -16.58 -2.18
CA GLU A 184 -26.49 -17.80 -2.20
C GLU A 184 -25.13 -17.53 -2.84
N THR A 185 -24.09 -18.14 -2.28
CA THR A 185 -22.72 -18.07 -2.77
C THR A 185 -22.32 -19.39 -3.44
N SER A 186 -21.14 -19.49 -4.03
CA SER A 186 -20.66 -20.78 -4.58
C SER A 186 -20.69 -21.86 -3.51
N LEU A 187 -21.25 -23.05 -3.84
CA LEU A 187 -21.20 -24.19 -2.93
C LEU A 187 -19.74 -24.65 -2.70
N PRO A 188 -19.38 -25.20 -1.54
CA PRO A 188 -18.02 -25.59 -1.20
C PRO A 188 -17.29 -26.41 -2.28
N GLU A 189 -17.97 -27.36 -2.89
CA GLU A 189 -17.44 -28.22 -3.97
C GLU A 189 -17.10 -27.45 -5.25
N TYR A 190 -17.66 -26.26 -5.47
CA TYR A 190 -17.43 -25.44 -6.68
C TYR A 190 -16.43 -24.30 -6.45
N VAL A 191 -16.15 -23.93 -5.20
CA VAL A 191 -15.28 -22.78 -4.86
C VAL A 191 -13.94 -22.84 -5.58
N SER A 192 -13.26 -24.00 -5.56
CA SER A 192 -11.94 -24.12 -6.19
C SER A 192 -11.99 -23.91 -7.70
N ARG A 193 -13.02 -24.43 -8.36
CA ARG A 193 -13.24 -24.23 -9.81
C ARG A 193 -13.50 -22.75 -10.11
N ASP A 194 -14.38 -22.14 -9.34
CA ASP A 194 -14.82 -20.76 -9.58
C ASP A 194 -13.69 -19.76 -9.30
N MET A 195 -12.90 -19.98 -8.25
CA MET A 195 -11.71 -19.18 -7.96
C MET A 195 -10.62 -19.32 -9.02
N LYS A 196 -10.37 -20.53 -9.53
CA LYS A 196 -9.42 -20.75 -10.64
C LYS A 196 -9.85 -19.99 -11.89
N LYS A 197 -11.13 -20.05 -12.22
CA LYS A 197 -11.70 -19.32 -13.35
C LYS A 197 -11.53 -17.81 -13.16
N LEU A 198 -11.95 -17.27 -12.02
CA LEU A 198 -11.85 -15.85 -11.71
C LEU A 198 -10.39 -15.35 -11.83
N LEU A 199 -9.45 -16.11 -11.28
CA LEU A 199 -8.02 -15.77 -11.34
C LEU A 199 -7.47 -15.87 -12.77
N ALA A 200 -7.86 -16.87 -13.55
CA ALA A 200 -7.43 -17.01 -14.94
C ALA A 200 -7.94 -15.84 -15.79
N ASP A 201 -9.23 -15.50 -15.65
CA ASP A 201 -9.86 -14.38 -16.38
C ASP A 201 -9.21 -13.04 -16.02
N TYR A 202 -8.96 -12.79 -14.73
CA TYR A 202 -8.32 -11.55 -14.28
C TYR A 202 -6.85 -11.46 -14.72
N ASN A 203 -6.09 -12.53 -14.52
CA ASN A 203 -4.65 -12.54 -14.80
C ASN A 203 -4.32 -12.55 -16.31
N SER A 204 -5.30 -12.83 -17.18
CA SER A 204 -5.13 -12.74 -18.63
C SER A 204 -5.18 -11.32 -19.18
N LYS A 205 -5.59 -10.34 -18.38
CA LYS A 205 -5.72 -8.95 -18.80
C LYS A 205 -4.33 -8.29 -18.91
N GLU A 206 -4.02 -7.71 -20.05
CA GLU A 206 -2.76 -7.00 -20.28
C GLU A 206 -2.75 -5.63 -19.57
N ASN A 207 -3.86 -4.89 -19.66
CA ASN A 207 -4.02 -3.57 -19.05
C ASN A 207 -5.20 -3.63 -18.08
N VAL A 208 -4.89 -3.69 -16.78
CA VAL A 208 -5.89 -3.74 -15.72
C VAL A 208 -6.33 -2.33 -15.36
N THR A 209 -7.63 -2.09 -15.40
CA THR A 209 -8.28 -0.84 -15.02
C THR A 209 -8.83 -0.89 -13.59
N LEU A 210 -9.25 0.25 -13.05
CA LEU A 210 -9.95 0.31 -11.77
C LEU A 210 -11.25 -0.54 -11.80
N GLU A 211 -12.01 -0.48 -12.91
CA GLU A 211 -13.22 -1.28 -13.06
C GLU A 211 -12.92 -2.78 -13.04
N ASP A 212 -11.80 -3.22 -13.62
CA ASP A 212 -11.40 -4.63 -13.57
C ASP A 212 -11.09 -5.10 -12.15
N ILE A 213 -10.47 -4.25 -11.34
CA ILE A 213 -10.19 -4.54 -9.92
C ILE A 213 -11.49 -4.63 -9.12
N ILE A 214 -12.42 -3.71 -9.37
CA ILE A 214 -13.73 -3.70 -8.73
C ILE A 214 -14.54 -4.94 -9.16
N ASP A 215 -14.56 -5.29 -10.45
CA ASP A 215 -15.25 -6.49 -10.93
C ASP A 215 -14.67 -7.77 -10.31
N PHE A 216 -13.34 -7.89 -10.26
CA PHE A 216 -12.71 -9.00 -9.55
C PHE A 216 -13.21 -9.11 -8.11
N HIS A 217 -13.28 -8.00 -7.39
CA HIS A 217 -13.76 -7.98 -6.01
C HIS A 217 -15.24 -8.43 -5.92
N VAL A 218 -16.09 -7.94 -6.81
CA VAL A 218 -17.51 -8.35 -6.84
C VAL A 218 -17.65 -9.86 -7.09
N GLN A 219 -16.91 -10.41 -8.05
CA GLN A 219 -16.96 -11.84 -8.33
C GLN A 219 -16.39 -12.65 -7.14
N PHE A 220 -15.32 -12.16 -6.49
CA PHE A 220 -14.77 -12.76 -5.28
C PHE A 220 -15.81 -12.79 -4.14
N GLU A 221 -16.53 -11.69 -3.90
CA GLU A 221 -17.61 -11.62 -2.90
C GLU A 221 -18.77 -12.55 -3.23
N ARG A 222 -19.09 -12.77 -4.50
CA ARG A 222 -20.13 -13.72 -4.93
C ARG A 222 -19.72 -15.17 -4.78
N ILE A 223 -18.48 -15.51 -5.06
CA ILE A 223 -17.94 -16.86 -4.79
C ILE A 223 -17.92 -17.09 -3.28
N HIS A 224 -17.56 -16.07 -2.52
CA HIS A 224 -17.44 -16.11 -1.06
C HIS A 224 -16.62 -17.30 -0.57
N PRO A 225 -15.32 -17.37 -0.96
CA PRO A 225 -14.55 -18.61 -0.88
C PRO A 225 -14.26 -19.11 0.52
N PHE A 226 -14.31 -18.24 1.52
CA PHE A 226 -14.03 -18.58 2.90
C PHE A 226 -15.31 -18.62 3.75
N GLN A 227 -15.23 -19.25 4.91
CA GLN A 227 -16.35 -19.31 5.85
C GLN A 227 -16.65 -17.94 6.48
N ASP A 228 -15.62 -17.13 6.70
CA ASP A 228 -15.64 -15.73 7.17
C ASP A 228 -14.38 -15.00 6.66
N GLY A 229 -14.36 -13.66 6.74
CA GLY A 229 -13.21 -12.84 6.35
C GLY A 229 -13.11 -12.51 4.86
N ASN A 230 -14.10 -12.87 4.05
CA ASN A 230 -14.08 -12.60 2.61
C ASN A 230 -13.98 -11.11 2.31
N GLY A 231 -14.84 -10.27 2.89
CA GLY A 231 -14.83 -8.83 2.68
C GLY A 231 -13.47 -8.19 2.99
N ARG A 232 -12.85 -8.56 4.09
CA ARG A 232 -11.51 -8.06 4.48
C ARG A 232 -10.43 -8.48 3.49
N VAL A 233 -10.39 -9.76 3.13
CA VAL A 233 -9.45 -10.27 2.13
C VAL A 233 -9.68 -9.60 0.76
N GLY A 234 -10.93 -9.46 0.34
CA GLY A 234 -11.29 -8.81 -0.93
C GLY A 234 -10.85 -7.34 -0.98
N ARG A 235 -11.08 -6.57 0.08
CA ARG A 235 -10.63 -5.16 0.16
C ARG A 235 -9.09 -5.04 0.21
N LEU A 236 -8.38 -5.96 0.87
CA LEU A 236 -6.93 -6.03 0.82
C LEU A 236 -6.41 -6.34 -0.59
N ILE A 237 -7.07 -7.23 -1.34
CA ILE A 237 -6.72 -7.53 -2.73
C ILE A 237 -6.93 -6.31 -3.63
N MET A 238 -8.06 -5.59 -3.49
CA MET A 238 -8.28 -4.35 -4.25
C MET A 238 -7.14 -3.34 -4.02
N PHE A 239 -6.76 -3.12 -2.76
CA PHE A 239 -5.67 -2.21 -2.42
C PHE A 239 -4.34 -2.66 -3.03
N LYS A 240 -4.01 -3.95 -2.93
CA LYS A 240 -2.81 -4.55 -3.54
C LYS A 240 -2.77 -4.36 -5.06
N GLU A 241 -3.86 -4.65 -5.75
CA GLU A 241 -3.91 -4.55 -7.22
C GLU A 241 -3.83 -3.10 -7.69
N CYS A 242 -4.41 -2.14 -6.94
CA CYS A 242 -4.18 -0.72 -7.22
C CYS A 242 -2.68 -0.38 -7.14
N LEU A 243 -1.97 -0.81 -6.09
CA LEU A 243 -0.52 -0.60 -5.97
C LEU A 243 0.26 -1.26 -7.11
N LYS A 244 -0.15 -2.47 -7.52
CA LYS A 244 0.50 -3.22 -8.60
C LYS A 244 0.46 -2.48 -9.92
N HIS A 245 -0.71 -1.94 -10.26
CA HIS A 245 -0.98 -1.33 -11.56
C HIS A 245 -0.77 0.19 -11.58
N GLY A 246 -0.28 0.79 -10.46
CA GLY A 246 -0.05 2.24 -10.38
C GLY A 246 -1.34 3.06 -10.38
N ILE A 247 -2.46 2.43 -10.01
CA ILE A 247 -3.75 3.09 -9.80
C ILE A 247 -3.76 3.63 -8.37
N VAL A 248 -4.27 4.86 -8.17
CA VAL A 248 -4.42 5.41 -6.82
C VAL A 248 -5.31 4.48 -6.00
N PRO A 249 -4.84 3.95 -4.86
CA PRO A 249 -5.68 3.09 -4.01
C PRO A 249 -6.83 3.85 -3.37
N PHE A 250 -7.70 3.11 -2.70
CA PHE A 250 -8.81 3.67 -1.93
C PHE A 250 -9.12 2.82 -0.71
N ILE A 251 -9.79 3.42 0.27
CA ILE A 251 -10.26 2.77 1.48
C ILE A 251 -11.78 2.99 1.55
N ILE A 252 -12.54 1.91 1.55
CA ILE A 252 -13.99 2.00 1.81
C ILE A 252 -14.15 2.33 3.30
N GLU A 253 -14.56 3.56 3.59
CA GLU A 253 -14.83 4.00 4.96
C GLU A 253 -16.17 3.44 5.46
N ASP A 254 -16.25 3.09 6.74
CA ASP A 254 -17.47 2.55 7.36
C ASP A 254 -18.70 3.45 7.14
N LYS A 255 -18.53 4.77 7.11
CA LYS A 255 -19.62 5.72 6.86
C LYS A 255 -20.30 5.60 5.49
N ILE A 256 -19.60 4.99 4.50
CA ILE A 256 -20.13 4.78 3.14
C ILE A 256 -20.47 3.30 2.87
N LYS A 257 -20.42 2.44 3.88
CA LYS A 257 -20.62 0.99 3.72
C LYS A 257 -21.95 0.62 3.07
N MET A 258 -23.01 1.41 3.29
CA MET A 258 -24.32 1.12 2.69
C MET A 258 -24.32 1.30 1.17
N PHE A 259 -23.58 2.30 0.66
CA PHE A 259 -23.38 2.49 -0.77
C PHE A 259 -22.54 1.36 -1.37
N TYR A 260 -21.50 0.95 -0.65
CA TYR A 260 -20.65 -0.19 -1.03
C TYR A 260 -21.47 -1.49 -1.12
N TYR A 261 -22.28 -1.83 -0.12
CA TYR A 261 -23.12 -3.03 -0.14
C TYR A 261 -24.19 -2.98 -1.27
N ARG A 262 -24.80 -1.82 -1.47
CA ARG A 262 -25.72 -1.63 -2.60
C ARG A 262 -25.00 -1.85 -3.93
N GLY A 263 -23.82 -1.28 -4.09
CA GLY A 263 -23.03 -1.43 -5.30
C GLY A 263 -22.63 -2.87 -5.59
N LEU A 264 -22.24 -3.66 -4.57
CA LEU A 264 -21.96 -5.10 -4.70
C LEU A 264 -23.21 -5.87 -5.16
N LYS A 265 -24.35 -5.58 -4.54
CA LYS A 265 -25.61 -6.26 -4.85
C LYS A 265 -26.09 -5.97 -6.28
N GLU A 266 -26.02 -4.71 -6.69
CA GLU A 266 -26.61 -4.23 -7.94
C GLU A 266 -25.61 -4.21 -9.12
N TRP A 267 -24.39 -4.72 -8.95
CA TRP A 267 -23.31 -4.67 -9.94
C TRP A 267 -23.69 -5.10 -11.36
N ASN A 268 -24.52 -6.13 -11.49
CA ASN A 268 -24.94 -6.63 -12.82
C ASN A 268 -25.95 -5.71 -13.51
N GLN A 269 -26.72 -4.93 -12.75
CA GLN A 269 -27.72 -4.00 -13.25
C GLN A 269 -27.13 -2.62 -13.49
N GLU A 270 -26.34 -2.12 -12.53
CA GLU A 270 -25.81 -0.77 -12.55
C GLU A 270 -24.43 -0.74 -11.85
N LYS A 271 -23.38 -0.84 -12.66
CA LYS A 271 -21.99 -0.81 -12.17
C LYS A 271 -21.61 0.53 -11.54
N GLY A 272 -22.25 1.63 -11.99
CA GLY A 272 -21.98 2.97 -11.54
C GLY A 272 -22.06 3.13 -10.02
N TYR A 273 -22.98 2.45 -9.35
CA TYR A 273 -23.13 2.56 -7.90
C TYR A 273 -21.86 2.19 -7.13
N LEU A 274 -21.21 1.08 -7.50
CA LEU A 274 -19.97 0.68 -6.82
C LEU A 274 -18.77 1.48 -7.34
N THR A 275 -18.72 1.72 -8.65
CA THR A 275 -17.63 2.49 -9.26
C THR A 275 -17.57 3.90 -8.68
N ASP A 276 -18.70 4.61 -8.59
CA ASP A 276 -18.77 5.95 -8.00
C ASP A 276 -18.39 5.94 -6.51
N THR A 277 -18.80 4.89 -5.77
CA THR A 277 -18.41 4.72 -4.37
C THR A 277 -16.90 4.56 -4.24
N CYS A 278 -16.27 3.75 -5.09
CA CYS A 278 -14.81 3.55 -5.10
C CYS A 278 -14.07 4.82 -5.55
N LEU A 279 -14.56 5.54 -6.56
CA LEU A 279 -13.99 6.82 -7.00
C LEU A 279 -14.06 7.88 -5.90
N SER A 280 -15.18 8.00 -5.20
CA SER A 280 -15.31 8.91 -4.04
C SER A 280 -14.34 8.56 -2.90
N ALA A 281 -14.14 7.26 -2.66
CA ALA A 281 -13.14 6.78 -1.70
C ALA A 281 -11.70 7.07 -2.19
N GLN A 282 -11.45 6.98 -3.49
CA GLN A 282 -10.17 7.34 -4.11
C GLN A 282 -9.89 8.84 -3.98
N ASP A 283 -10.88 9.72 -4.15
CA ASP A 283 -10.73 11.15 -3.94
C ASP A 283 -10.41 11.49 -2.47
N THR A 284 -10.93 10.71 -1.53
CA THR A 284 -10.53 10.82 -0.12
C THR A 284 -9.09 10.38 0.09
N PHE A 285 -8.65 9.32 -0.58
CA PHE A 285 -7.27 8.84 -0.50
C PHE A 285 -6.27 9.82 -1.14
N LYS A 286 -6.63 10.47 -2.25
CA LYS A 286 -5.83 11.54 -2.88
C LYS A 286 -5.51 12.66 -1.90
N LYS A 287 -6.42 13.02 -1.00
CA LYS A 287 -6.15 14.02 0.06
C LYS A 287 -5.03 13.57 1.01
N TYR A 288 -4.89 12.26 1.24
CA TYR A 288 -3.73 11.75 1.99
C TYR A 288 -2.45 11.93 1.18
N LEU A 289 -2.46 11.58 -0.12
CA LEU A 289 -1.31 11.76 -1.00
C LEU A 289 -0.88 13.22 -1.08
N ASP A 290 -1.81 14.15 -1.22
CA ASP A 290 -1.56 15.59 -1.21
C ASP A 290 -0.94 16.06 0.12
N TYR A 291 -1.49 15.61 1.25
CA TYR A 291 -0.97 15.95 2.58
C TYR A 291 0.48 15.49 2.75
N PHE A 292 0.81 14.27 2.31
CA PHE A 292 2.16 13.71 2.36
C PHE A 292 3.03 14.12 1.17
N ARG A 293 2.52 14.95 0.24
CA ARG A 293 3.21 15.43 -0.97
C ARG A 293 3.73 14.31 -1.86
N ILE A 294 2.93 13.28 -2.01
CA ILE A 294 3.22 12.12 -2.86
C ILE A 294 2.60 12.38 -4.23
N ASP A 295 3.42 12.30 -5.28
CA ASP A 295 2.97 12.46 -6.66
C ASP A 295 2.24 11.19 -7.12
N TYR A 296 1.06 11.35 -7.72
CA TYR A 296 0.24 10.27 -8.25
C TYR A 296 -0.15 10.48 -9.73
N GLY A 297 0.54 11.40 -10.42
CA GLY A 297 0.46 11.54 -11.88
C GLY A 297 -0.75 12.31 -12.41
N GLU A 298 -1.54 12.98 -11.58
CA GLU A 298 -2.52 13.96 -12.06
C GLU A 298 -1.81 15.30 -12.31
N GLU A 299 -1.99 15.87 -13.51
CA GLU A 299 -1.61 17.27 -13.78
C GLU A 299 -2.40 18.18 -12.85
N LYS A 300 -1.66 19.00 -12.08
CA LYS A 300 -2.24 20.02 -11.19
C LYS A 300 -2.74 21.21 -11.99
#